data_e45ef9680303c364bf46b56aa6e0ac03
#
_entry.id   e45ef9680303c364bf46b56aa6e0ac03
#
_cell.length_a   1.000
_cell.length_b   1.000
_cell.length_c   1.000
_cell.angle_alpha   90.00
_cell.angle_beta   90.00
_cell.angle_gamma   90.00
#
_symmetry.space_group_name_H-M   'P 1'
#
loop_
_entity.id
_entity.type
_entity.pdbx_description
1 polymer ?
#
loop_
_entity_poly.entity_id
_entity_poly.type
_entity_poly.pdbx_seq_one_letter_code
_entity_poly.pdbx_strand_id
1 'polypeptide(L)'
;MQRSFTPSKRSLHVRLITWFILPPIMLLAAGEIYIRLQPNPSKFKHHFLTLHNSEVDTLILGSSHTYYGIEPEVLGKHAFSLAQVSQTLKYDNYLLHHYPFENLRMVILPISDFSLYEDLEDGPEWHMASRYRLYMQCDIHSRWSAYGWEFTSFPTYCTKLKQLWTPSQMSWSRQGQGLEYTLDSRQEPWDNGTERALHNRYETFEKAPYGMKHLHEIGTYCARRSIKLVLISTPLSESYRKAQHCAQVEDTDRHIRDFIRMFPNTTYLDFRSSKSFSNHDFYDADHLNRAGAHKLTSTIASCLRNAPNTVSSTTR
;
A
#
# COMPACT_ATOMS: atom_id res chain seq x y z
N MET A 1 2.07 -36.26 -65.10
CA MET A 1 0.96 -35.50 -64.51
C MET A 1 1.29 -35.11 -63.08
N GLN A 2 1.91 -33.96 -62.87
CA GLN A 2 2.23 -33.43 -61.54
C GLN A 2 1.03 -32.70 -61.00
N ARG A 3 0.37 -33.23 -59.97
CA ARG A 3 -0.67 -32.50 -59.22
C ARG A 3 -0.02 -31.44 -58.36
N SER A 4 -0.14 -30.19 -58.71
CA SER A 4 0.24 -29.06 -57.86
C SER A 4 -0.73 -29.00 -56.68
N PHE A 5 -0.23 -29.37 -55.49
CA PHE A 5 -0.98 -29.22 -54.22
C PHE A 5 -0.93 -27.74 -53.82
N THR A 6 -1.91 -26.95 -54.27
CA THR A 6 -2.16 -25.65 -53.69
C THR A 6 -2.88 -25.83 -52.35
N PRO A 7 -2.30 -25.41 -51.22
CA PRO A 7 -2.94 -25.57 -49.92
C PRO A 7 -4.22 -24.74 -49.90
N SER A 8 -5.32 -25.30 -49.41
CA SER A 8 -6.60 -24.59 -49.31
C SER A 8 -6.44 -23.34 -48.45
N LYS A 9 -7.17 -22.25 -48.73
CA LYS A 9 -7.15 -21.01 -47.94
C LYS A 9 -7.30 -21.31 -46.43
N ARG A 10 -8.10 -22.27 -46.05
CA ARG A 10 -8.29 -22.75 -44.68
C ARG A 10 -6.97 -23.30 -44.06
N SER A 11 -6.17 -24.05 -44.82
CA SER A 11 -4.92 -24.60 -44.35
C SER A 11 -3.84 -23.51 -44.16
N LEU A 12 -3.88 -22.45 -44.98
CA LEU A 12 -2.99 -21.31 -44.86
C LEU A 12 -3.29 -20.49 -43.57
N HIS A 13 -4.57 -20.17 -43.29
CA HIS A 13 -4.96 -19.48 -42.06
C HIS A 13 -4.60 -20.29 -40.80
N VAL A 14 -4.85 -21.57 -40.79
CA VAL A 14 -4.47 -22.44 -39.65
C VAL A 14 -2.95 -22.41 -39.44
N ARG A 15 -2.15 -22.50 -40.50
CA ARG A 15 -0.68 -22.42 -40.41
C ARG A 15 -0.21 -21.04 -39.88
N LEU A 16 -0.79 -19.94 -40.35
CA LEU A 16 -0.47 -18.59 -39.85
C LEU A 16 -0.78 -18.46 -38.35
N ILE A 17 -1.95 -18.90 -37.91
CA ILE A 17 -2.32 -18.91 -36.49
C ILE A 17 -1.35 -19.76 -35.70
N THR A 18 -1.08 -20.99 -36.14
CA THR A 18 -0.21 -21.92 -35.39
C THR A 18 1.22 -21.42 -35.28
N TRP A 19 1.78 -20.84 -36.34
CA TRP A 19 3.22 -20.49 -36.36
C TRP A 19 3.51 -19.04 -35.94
N PHE A 20 2.56 -18.11 -36.06
CA PHE A 20 2.80 -16.69 -35.80
C PHE A 20 2.02 -16.13 -34.61
N ILE A 21 0.86 -16.65 -34.31
CA ILE A 21 0.00 -16.13 -33.23
C ILE A 21 0.15 -16.98 -31.96
N LEU A 22 0.11 -18.28 -32.07
CA LEU A 22 0.13 -19.17 -30.92
C LEU A 22 1.43 -19.08 -30.08
N PRO A 23 2.64 -19.03 -30.67
CA PRO A 23 3.88 -18.96 -29.88
C PRO A 23 4.01 -17.69 -29.03
N PRO A 24 3.72 -16.45 -29.50
CA PRO A 24 3.71 -15.27 -28.64
C PRO A 24 2.69 -15.37 -27.50
N ILE A 25 1.50 -15.90 -27.75
CA ILE A 25 0.50 -16.10 -26.69
C ILE A 25 0.98 -17.10 -25.67
N MET A 26 1.61 -18.21 -26.08
CA MET A 26 2.17 -19.20 -25.17
C MET A 26 3.32 -18.61 -24.33
N LEU A 27 4.17 -17.78 -24.91
CA LEU A 27 5.24 -17.09 -24.18
C LEU A 27 4.69 -16.11 -23.14
N LEU A 28 3.67 -15.33 -23.50
CA LEU A 28 2.99 -14.44 -22.54
C LEU A 28 2.35 -15.25 -21.41
N ALA A 29 1.64 -16.33 -21.74
CA ALA A 29 1.01 -17.18 -20.73
C ALA A 29 2.06 -17.87 -19.83
N ALA A 30 3.16 -18.34 -20.38
CA ALA A 30 4.25 -18.94 -19.60
C ALA A 30 4.90 -17.92 -18.66
N GLY A 31 5.15 -16.69 -19.15
CA GLY A 31 5.66 -15.59 -18.32
C GLY A 31 4.67 -15.19 -17.23
N GLU A 32 3.39 -15.11 -17.53
CA GLU A 32 2.32 -14.84 -16.56
C GLU A 32 2.29 -15.89 -15.45
N ILE A 33 2.29 -17.17 -15.80
CA ILE A 33 2.33 -18.27 -14.84
C ILE A 33 3.59 -18.17 -14.00
N TYR A 34 4.73 -17.94 -14.63
CA TYR A 34 6.01 -17.85 -13.94
C TYR A 34 6.01 -16.71 -12.91
N ILE A 35 5.61 -15.49 -13.29
CA ILE A 35 5.55 -14.34 -12.37
C ILE A 35 4.60 -14.66 -11.21
N ARG A 36 3.45 -15.25 -11.49
CA ARG A 36 2.50 -15.66 -10.45
C ARG A 36 3.03 -16.70 -9.49
N LEU A 37 3.97 -17.53 -9.90
CA LEU A 37 4.60 -18.52 -9.01
C LEU A 37 5.66 -17.89 -8.09
N GLN A 38 6.18 -16.72 -8.41
CA GLN A 38 7.21 -16.07 -7.60
C GLN A 38 6.65 -15.64 -6.23
N PRO A 39 7.48 -15.69 -5.18
CA PRO A 39 7.16 -15.06 -3.90
C PRO A 39 6.93 -13.56 -4.08
N ASN A 40 5.91 -13.01 -3.44
CA ASN A 40 5.68 -11.58 -3.40
C ASN A 40 4.97 -11.19 -2.08
N PRO A 41 5.05 -9.90 -1.65
CA PRO A 41 4.49 -9.45 -0.39
C PRO A 41 2.99 -9.71 -0.26
N SER A 42 2.22 -9.53 -1.34
CA SER A 42 0.76 -9.70 -1.31
C SER A 42 0.35 -11.15 -1.06
N LYS A 43 1.02 -12.11 -1.72
CA LYS A 43 0.81 -13.55 -1.43
C LYS A 43 1.17 -13.91 -0.01
N PHE A 44 2.33 -13.43 0.45
CA PHE A 44 2.79 -13.68 1.81
C PHE A 44 1.75 -13.17 2.82
N LYS A 45 1.30 -11.93 2.67
CA LYS A 45 0.31 -11.31 3.57
C LYS A 45 -1.03 -12.05 3.56
N HIS A 46 -1.51 -12.41 2.38
CA HIS A 46 -2.74 -13.19 2.26
C HIS A 46 -2.62 -14.56 2.93
N HIS A 47 -1.54 -15.30 2.66
CA HIS A 47 -1.29 -16.60 3.26
C HIS A 47 -1.18 -16.50 4.78
N PHE A 48 -0.42 -15.53 5.29
CA PHE A 48 -0.31 -15.30 6.73
C PHE A 48 -1.68 -15.03 7.37
N LEU A 49 -2.46 -14.10 6.82
CA LEU A 49 -3.76 -13.74 7.38
C LEU A 49 -4.81 -14.83 7.24
N THR A 50 -4.73 -15.66 6.21
CA THR A 50 -5.63 -16.83 6.08
C THR A 50 -5.44 -17.82 7.24
N LEU A 51 -4.22 -17.93 7.79
CA LEU A 51 -3.89 -18.88 8.85
C LEU A 51 -3.86 -18.25 10.25
N HIS A 52 -3.49 -16.96 10.36
CA HIS A 52 -3.12 -16.32 11.63
C HIS A 52 -3.88 -15.01 11.91
N ASN A 53 -5.00 -14.71 11.21
CA ASN A 53 -5.75 -13.47 11.43
C ASN A 53 -6.24 -13.31 12.87
N SER A 54 -6.58 -14.40 13.56
CA SER A 54 -7.00 -14.37 14.96
C SER A 54 -5.86 -14.05 15.95
N GLU A 55 -4.60 -14.18 15.53
CA GLU A 55 -3.47 -13.81 16.37
C GLU A 55 -3.12 -12.32 16.31
N VAL A 56 -3.62 -11.60 15.29
CA VAL A 56 -3.31 -10.20 15.07
C VAL A 56 -4.08 -9.32 16.05
N ASP A 57 -3.36 -8.59 16.90
CA ASP A 57 -3.92 -7.59 17.82
C ASP A 57 -3.68 -6.14 17.37
N THR A 58 -2.67 -5.92 16.55
CA THR A 58 -2.29 -4.62 16.01
C THR A 58 -2.10 -4.72 14.50
N LEU A 59 -2.92 -4.01 13.74
CA LEU A 59 -2.87 -4.01 12.28
C LEU A 59 -2.34 -2.68 11.76
N ILE A 60 -1.31 -2.73 10.92
CA ILE A 60 -0.80 -1.57 10.20
C ILE A 60 -1.38 -1.62 8.78
N LEU A 61 -2.10 -0.58 8.39
CA LEU A 61 -2.67 -0.35 7.08
C LEU A 61 -1.91 0.76 6.35
N GLY A 62 -2.27 1.03 5.10
CA GLY A 62 -1.85 2.19 4.33
C GLY A 62 -0.85 1.93 3.22
N SER A 63 -0.27 3.02 2.73
CA SER A 63 0.60 3.06 1.56
C SER A 63 2.07 2.71 1.87
N SER A 64 2.97 3.06 0.95
CA SER A 64 4.42 2.93 1.12
C SER A 64 4.95 3.61 2.39
N HIS A 65 4.31 4.69 2.85
CA HIS A 65 4.71 5.39 4.07
C HIS A 65 4.67 4.52 5.32
N THR A 66 3.70 3.63 5.45
CA THR A 66 3.64 2.66 6.56
C THR A 66 4.27 1.32 6.20
N TYR A 67 4.21 0.91 4.92
CA TYR A 67 4.83 -0.33 4.46
C TYR A 67 6.33 -0.35 4.75
N TYR A 68 7.03 0.77 4.47
CA TYR A 68 8.45 0.92 4.77
C TYR A 68 8.72 1.58 6.13
N GLY A 69 7.83 2.49 6.56
CA GLY A 69 8.07 3.39 7.69
C GLY A 69 7.63 2.89 9.05
N ILE A 70 6.94 1.75 9.16
CA ILE A 70 6.54 1.14 10.43
C ILE A 70 7.13 -0.26 10.55
N GLU A 71 7.83 -0.51 11.66
CA GLU A 71 8.41 -1.81 12.01
C GLU A 71 7.47 -2.54 12.98
N PRO A 72 6.66 -3.51 12.54
CA PRO A 72 5.64 -4.15 13.38
C PRO A 72 6.25 -4.86 14.61
N GLU A 73 7.45 -5.41 14.46
CA GLU A 73 8.19 -6.11 15.51
C GLU A 73 8.39 -5.25 16.76
N VAL A 74 8.55 -3.93 16.61
CA VAL A 74 8.69 -2.95 17.71
C VAL A 74 7.36 -2.72 18.44
N LEU A 75 6.23 -2.88 17.77
CA LEU A 75 4.91 -2.75 18.38
C LEU A 75 4.49 -3.99 19.15
N GLY A 76 4.99 -5.17 18.76
CA GLY A 76 4.73 -6.43 19.44
C GLY A 76 4.70 -7.64 18.52
N LYS A 77 4.69 -8.83 19.13
CA LYS A 77 4.74 -10.10 18.39
C LYS A 77 3.49 -10.39 17.57
N HIS A 78 2.37 -9.78 17.89
CA HIS A 78 1.07 -9.93 17.22
C HIS A 78 0.70 -8.74 16.34
N ALA A 79 1.63 -7.79 16.15
CA ALA A 79 1.49 -6.73 15.19
C ALA A 79 1.77 -7.25 13.77
N PHE A 80 0.97 -6.82 12.80
CA PHE A 80 1.13 -7.23 11.41
C PHE A 80 0.90 -6.06 10.45
N SER A 81 1.76 -5.92 9.44
CA SER A 81 1.61 -4.90 8.40
C SER A 81 0.90 -5.48 7.18
N LEU A 82 -0.30 -4.95 6.91
CA LEU A 82 -1.06 -5.20 5.69
C LEU A 82 -0.89 -4.06 4.67
N ALA A 83 -0.11 -3.04 5.04
CA ALA A 83 0.23 -1.92 4.16
C ALA A 83 0.96 -2.38 2.90
N GLN A 84 0.76 -1.69 1.77
CA GLN A 84 1.43 -1.96 0.51
C GLN A 84 1.71 -0.65 -0.24
N VAL A 85 2.72 -0.65 -1.11
CA VAL A 85 3.00 0.51 -1.98
C VAL A 85 1.72 0.93 -2.72
N SER A 86 1.43 2.24 -2.74
CA SER A 86 0.26 2.83 -3.42
C SER A 86 -1.11 2.29 -2.96
N GLN A 87 -1.18 1.72 -1.75
CA GLN A 87 -2.46 1.31 -1.17
C GLN A 87 -3.23 2.54 -0.70
N THR A 88 -4.48 2.67 -1.12
CA THR A 88 -5.35 3.80 -0.78
C THR A 88 -6.37 3.41 0.29
N LEU A 89 -7.04 4.40 0.88
CA LEU A 89 -8.06 4.19 1.91
C LEU A 89 -9.20 3.24 1.46
N LYS A 90 -9.50 3.19 0.17
CA LYS A 90 -10.45 2.23 -0.41
C LYS A 90 -10.03 0.79 -0.15
N TYR A 91 -8.76 0.48 -0.39
CA TYR A 91 -8.20 -0.85 -0.19
C TYR A 91 -7.97 -1.14 1.30
N ASP A 92 -7.53 -0.16 2.08
CA ASP A 92 -7.43 -0.28 3.54
C ASP A 92 -8.77 -0.69 4.17
N ASN A 93 -9.83 0.01 3.80
CA ASN A 93 -11.19 -0.27 4.26
C ASN A 93 -11.63 -1.69 3.85
N TYR A 94 -11.43 -2.05 2.59
CA TYR A 94 -11.81 -3.38 2.10
C TYR A 94 -11.06 -4.49 2.84
N LEU A 95 -9.72 -4.37 2.96
CA LEU A 95 -8.89 -5.38 3.62
C LEU A 95 -9.22 -5.54 5.10
N LEU A 96 -9.55 -4.45 5.79
CA LEU A 96 -9.99 -4.48 7.18
C LEU A 96 -11.29 -5.29 7.37
N HIS A 97 -12.17 -5.30 6.38
CA HIS A 97 -13.42 -6.07 6.40
C HIS A 97 -13.28 -7.49 5.81
N HIS A 98 -12.28 -7.69 4.94
CA HIS A 98 -12.09 -8.95 4.21
C HIS A 98 -11.57 -10.08 5.11
N TYR A 99 -10.69 -9.75 6.07
CA TYR A 99 -10.15 -10.73 7.01
C TYR A 99 -10.90 -10.69 8.35
N PRO A 100 -11.26 -11.88 8.92
CA PRO A 100 -12.01 -11.93 10.19
C PRO A 100 -11.07 -11.74 11.40
N PHE A 101 -10.64 -10.52 11.68
CA PHE A 101 -9.82 -10.21 12.85
C PHE A 101 -10.62 -10.34 14.14
N GLU A 102 -10.40 -11.39 14.91
CA GLU A 102 -11.13 -11.64 16.17
C GLU A 102 -10.53 -10.87 17.35
N ASN A 103 -9.20 -10.80 17.43
CA ASN A 103 -8.47 -10.23 18.56
C ASN A 103 -7.90 -8.83 18.29
N LEU A 104 -8.31 -8.18 17.19
CA LEU A 104 -7.80 -6.86 16.81
C LEU A 104 -8.18 -5.80 17.85
N ARG A 105 -7.18 -5.11 18.38
CA ARG A 105 -7.30 -4.06 19.39
C ARG A 105 -6.87 -2.68 18.90
N MET A 106 -6.00 -2.65 17.90
CA MET A 106 -5.46 -1.42 17.37
C MET A 106 -5.28 -1.48 15.85
N VAL A 107 -5.63 -0.39 15.19
CA VAL A 107 -5.33 -0.14 13.77
C VAL A 107 -4.47 1.11 13.68
N ILE A 108 -3.35 1.03 12.98
CA ILE A 108 -2.50 2.18 12.63
C ILE A 108 -2.70 2.46 11.13
N LEU A 109 -3.07 3.71 10.81
CA LEU A 109 -3.40 4.13 9.45
C LEU A 109 -2.69 5.46 9.13
N PRO A 110 -1.92 5.55 8.04
CA PRO A 110 -1.31 6.81 7.65
C PRO A 110 -2.35 7.73 7.00
N ILE A 111 -2.22 9.01 7.28
CA ILE A 111 -2.93 10.06 6.56
C ILE A 111 -1.90 11.11 6.11
N SER A 112 -1.60 11.09 4.83
CA SER A 112 -0.81 12.10 4.14
C SER A 112 -1.73 13.17 3.55
N ASP A 113 -1.17 14.30 3.10
CA ASP A 113 -1.91 15.40 2.46
C ASP A 113 -2.64 15.00 1.16
N PHE A 114 -2.32 13.84 0.59
CA PHE A 114 -2.94 13.28 -0.62
C PHE A 114 -3.89 12.10 -0.36
N SER A 115 -3.79 11.43 0.80
CA SER A 115 -4.51 10.17 1.07
C SER A 115 -6.02 10.25 0.92
N LEU A 116 -6.60 11.43 1.15
CA LEU A 116 -8.04 11.64 1.04
C LEU A 116 -8.53 11.79 -0.40
N TYR A 117 -7.64 12.11 -1.34
CA TYR A 117 -7.98 12.50 -2.71
C TYR A 117 -7.63 11.42 -3.74
N GLU A 118 -6.74 10.50 -3.39
CA GLU A 118 -6.24 9.47 -4.31
C GLU A 118 -7.20 8.30 -4.49
N ASP A 119 -7.25 7.77 -5.72
CA ASP A 119 -7.77 6.43 -6.03
C ASP A 119 -6.70 5.68 -6.82
N LEU A 120 -6.30 4.52 -6.32
CA LEU A 120 -5.28 3.69 -6.98
C LEU A 120 -5.65 3.37 -8.43
N GLU A 121 -6.93 3.12 -8.72
CA GLU A 121 -7.36 2.71 -10.06
C GLU A 121 -7.39 3.87 -11.07
N ASP A 122 -7.41 5.12 -10.60
CA ASP A 122 -7.37 6.34 -11.43
C ASP A 122 -5.98 6.96 -11.51
N GLY A 123 -5.05 6.51 -10.67
CA GLY A 123 -3.67 7.01 -10.62
C GLY A 123 -2.74 6.35 -11.64
N PRO A 124 -1.50 6.86 -11.76
CA PRO A 124 -0.49 6.29 -12.67
C PRO A 124 -0.11 4.86 -12.33
N GLU A 125 -0.32 4.45 -11.09
CA GLU A 125 0.01 3.12 -10.56
C GLU A 125 -1.19 2.14 -10.56
N TRP A 126 -2.24 2.44 -11.35
CA TRP A 126 -3.47 1.66 -11.46
C TRP A 126 -3.24 0.14 -11.65
N HIS A 127 -2.16 -0.23 -12.32
CA HIS A 127 -1.80 -1.63 -12.57
C HIS A 127 -1.48 -2.39 -11.28
N MET A 128 -1.10 -1.69 -10.20
CA MET A 128 -0.84 -2.31 -8.90
C MET A 128 -2.13 -2.81 -8.23
N ALA A 129 -3.30 -2.33 -8.66
CA ALA A 129 -4.58 -2.81 -8.15
C ALA A 129 -4.81 -4.31 -8.43
N SER A 130 -4.26 -4.84 -9.52
CA SER A 130 -4.39 -6.26 -9.88
C SER A 130 -3.91 -7.22 -8.81
N ARG A 131 -2.92 -6.84 -7.99
CA ARG A 131 -2.36 -7.70 -6.92
C ARG A 131 -3.38 -8.11 -5.87
N TYR A 132 -4.36 -7.25 -5.57
CA TYR A 132 -5.40 -7.56 -4.60
C TYR A 132 -6.28 -8.70 -5.09
N ARG A 133 -6.63 -8.73 -6.36
CA ARG A 133 -7.37 -9.82 -6.95
C ARG A 133 -6.52 -11.07 -7.17
N LEU A 134 -5.33 -10.90 -7.77
CA LEU A 134 -4.43 -11.99 -8.12
C LEU A 134 -3.93 -12.78 -6.91
N TYR A 135 -3.60 -12.05 -5.84
CA TYR A 135 -2.84 -12.62 -4.72
C TYR A 135 -3.57 -12.57 -3.39
N MET A 136 -4.57 -11.70 -3.22
CA MET A 136 -5.27 -11.53 -1.95
C MET A 136 -6.75 -11.91 -2.02
N GLN A 137 -7.21 -12.41 -3.18
CA GLN A 137 -8.59 -12.83 -3.40
C GLN A 137 -9.65 -11.74 -3.14
N CYS A 138 -9.24 -10.48 -3.33
CA CYS A 138 -10.11 -9.33 -3.14
C CYS A 138 -10.84 -8.99 -4.44
N ASP A 139 -12.16 -8.85 -4.39
CA ASP A 139 -13.00 -8.47 -5.54
C ASP A 139 -13.59 -7.06 -5.33
N ILE A 140 -12.71 -6.05 -5.34
CA ILE A 140 -13.05 -4.65 -5.03
C ILE A 140 -13.01 -3.73 -6.26
N HIS A 141 -12.57 -4.23 -7.42
CA HIS A 141 -12.23 -3.41 -8.55
C HIS A 141 -13.46 -2.82 -9.26
N SER A 142 -13.39 -1.53 -9.58
CA SER A 142 -14.37 -0.82 -10.40
C SER A 142 -14.05 -0.89 -11.89
N ARG A 143 -12.80 -1.17 -12.28
CA ARG A 143 -12.34 -1.23 -13.67
C ARG A 143 -11.98 -2.65 -14.11
N TRP A 144 -12.37 -3.01 -15.31
CA TRP A 144 -12.02 -4.30 -15.93
C TRP A 144 -10.49 -4.47 -16.11
N SER A 145 -9.73 -3.37 -16.28
CA SER A 145 -8.27 -3.36 -16.41
C SER A 145 -7.54 -3.87 -15.16
N ALA A 146 -8.18 -3.82 -13.99
CA ALA A 146 -7.69 -4.42 -12.75
C ALA A 146 -7.98 -5.93 -12.67
N TYR A 147 -8.57 -6.52 -13.71
CA TYR A 147 -8.93 -7.94 -13.73
C TYR A 147 -7.74 -8.87 -13.96
N GLY A 148 -6.81 -8.81 -13.07
CA GLY A 148 -6.14 -10.02 -12.76
C GLY A 148 -5.14 -10.62 -13.77
N TRP A 149 -4.35 -9.78 -14.49
CA TRP A 149 -3.23 -10.25 -15.29
C TRP A 149 -1.99 -9.39 -15.00
N GLU A 150 -0.85 -10.02 -14.77
CA GLU A 150 0.42 -9.32 -14.57
C GLU A 150 0.86 -8.55 -15.83
N PHE A 151 0.55 -9.06 -17.01
CA PHE A 151 0.87 -8.40 -18.28
C PHE A 151 -0.01 -7.18 -18.60
N THR A 152 -0.99 -6.84 -17.76
CA THR A 152 -1.85 -5.65 -17.95
C THR A 152 -1.01 -4.36 -18.02
N SER A 153 0.09 -4.30 -17.25
CA SER A 153 1.14 -3.29 -17.43
C SER A 153 2.37 -3.95 -18.06
N PHE A 154 2.47 -3.89 -19.39
CA PHE A 154 3.55 -4.55 -20.13
C PHE A 154 4.96 -4.12 -19.69
N PRO A 155 5.25 -2.82 -19.41
CA PRO A 155 6.55 -2.41 -18.88
C PRO A 155 6.87 -3.08 -17.54
N THR A 156 5.92 -3.11 -16.62
CA THR A 156 6.09 -3.76 -15.30
C THR A 156 6.27 -5.28 -15.44
N TYR A 157 5.49 -5.90 -16.32
CA TYR A 157 5.64 -7.32 -16.66
C TYR A 157 7.06 -7.64 -17.18
N CYS A 158 7.57 -6.86 -18.14
CA CYS A 158 8.94 -7.03 -18.64
C CYS A 158 10.00 -6.83 -17.55
N THR A 159 9.79 -5.86 -16.65
CA THR A 159 10.69 -5.62 -15.51
C THR A 159 10.71 -6.83 -14.57
N LYS A 160 9.55 -7.36 -14.23
CA LYS A 160 9.42 -8.58 -13.41
C LYS A 160 10.11 -9.78 -14.08
N LEU A 161 9.94 -9.96 -15.39
CA LEU A 161 10.66 -11.02 -16.13
C LEU A 161 12.18 -10.83 -16.11
N LYS A 162 12.70 -9.60 -16.21
CA LYS A 162 14.14 -9.34 -16.10
C LYS A 162 14.69 -9.68 -14.73
N GLN A 163 13.91 -9.48 -13.67
CA GLN A 163 14.30 -9.84 -12.29
C GLN A 163 14.49 -11.34 -12.07
N LEU A 164 14.04 -12.20 -13.00
CA LEU A 164 14.26 -13.65 -12.94
C LEU A 164 15.73 -14.04 -12.91
N TRP A 165 16.59 -13.20 -13.47
CA TRP A 165 18.04 -13.43 -13.57
C TRP A 165 18.81 -12.92 -12.35
N THR A 166 18.12 -12.22 -11.44
CA THR A 166 18.69 -11.74 -10.18
C THR A 166 18.01 -12.47 -9.02
N PRO A 167 18.77 -13.15 -8.14
CA PRO A 167 18.20 -13.80 -6.96
C PRO A 167 17.45 -12.75 -6.14
N SER A 168 16.13 -12.87 -6.02
CA SER A 168 15.34 -12.01 -5.15
C SER A 168 15.57 -12.44 -3.71
N GLN A 169 16.28 -11.63 -2.92
CA GLN A 169 16.20 -11.74 -1.47
C GLN A 169 14.77 -11.37 -1.05
N MET A 170 14.30 -12.02 0.02
CA MET A 170 12.99 -11.67 0.62
C MET A 170 13.03 -10.19 1.01
N SER A 171 12.20 -9.35 0.39
CA SER A 171 12.18 -7.91 0.56
C SER A 171 11.18 -7.44 1.63
N TRP A 172 10.71 -8.36 2.47
CA TRP A 172 9.76 -8.08 3.56
C TRP A 172 10.06 -8.89 4.82
N SER A 173 9.65 -8.35 5.98
CA SER A 173 9.79 -9.00 7.28
C SER A 173 8.72 -10.08 7.50
N ARG A 174 8.90 -10.89 8.55
CA ARG A 174 7.91 -11.90 8.95
C ARG A 174 6.57 -11.32 9.36
N GLN A 175 6.54 -10.06 9.78
CA GLN A 175 5.33 -9.32 10.13
C GLN A 175 4.88 -8.35 9.03
N GLY A 176 5.40 -8.49 7.80
CA GLY A 176 4.89 -7.87 6.59
C GLY A 176 5.45 -6.48 6.25
N GLN A 177 6.46 -5.97 6.95
CA GLN A 177 7.14 -4.71 6.60
C GLN A 177 7.99 -4.86 5.34
N GLY A 178 8.03 -3.86 4.47
CA GLY A 178 9.01 -3.76 3.37
C GLY A 178 10.41 -3.42 3.87
N LEU A 179 11.42 -4.08 3.33
CA LEU A 179 12.80 -3.97 3.80
C LEU A 179 13.76 -3.34 2.78
N GLU A 180 13.27 -2.93 1.62
CA GLU A 180 14.08 -2.44 0.50
C GLU A 180 14.67 -1.06 0.74
N TYR A 181 14.04 -0.23 1.59
CA TYR A 181 14.46 1.16 1.83
C TYR A 181 15.57 1.22 2.90
N THR A 182 16.81 1.08 2.44
CA THR A 182 18.01 1.20 3.26
C THR A 182 18.86 2.39 2.83
N LEU A 183 19.79 2.83 3.66
CA LEU A 183 20.74 3.89 3.26
C LEU A 183 21.60 3.45 2.07
N ASP A 184 21.99 2.18 2.03
CA ASP A 184 22.84 1.64 0.96
C ASP A 184 22.09 1.55 -0.40
N SER A 185 20.77 1.38 -0.36
CA SER A 185 19.92 1.36 -1.56
C SER A 185 19.40 2.73 -1.98
N ARG A 186 19.66 3.78 -1.16
CA ARG A 186 19.21 5.14 -1.43
C ARG A 186 19.93 5.72 -2.65
N GLN A 187 19.16 6.26 -3.57
CA GLN A 187 19.70 6.91 -4.76
C GLN A 187 19.96 8.40 -4.50
N GLU A 188 21.03 8.94 -5.07
CA GLU A 188 21.36 10.36 -4.96
C GLU A 188 21.00 11.10 -6.28
N PRO A 189 20.48 12.32 -6.22
CA PRO A 189 20.10 13.04 -5.00
C PRO A 189 18.82 12.48 -4.37
N TRP A 190 18.90 12.16 -3.07
CA TRP A 190 17.77 11.54 -2.33
C TRP A 190 16.64 12.53 -2.04
N ASP A 191 16.97 13.81 -1.91
CA ASP A 191 16.01 14.85 -1.53
C ASP A 191 15.31 15.43 -2.77
N ASN A 192 14.33 14.69 -3.27
CA ASN A 192 13.50 15.04 -4.42
C ASN A 192 12.16 15.69 -4.01
N GLY A 193 12.14 16.44 -2.89
CA GLY A 193 10.91 16.91 -2.25
C GLY A 193 9.99 17.74 -3.15
N THR A 194 10.55 18.61 -4.01
CA THR A 194 9.71 19.39 -4.94
C THR A 194 8.99 18.49 -5.94
N GLU A 195 9.68 17.53 -6.52
CA GLU A 195 9.09 16.57 -7.48
C GLU A 195 8.00 15.72 -6.81
N ARG A 196 8.29 15.17 -5.63
CA ARG A 196 7.36 14.36 -4.86
C ARG A 196 6.12 15.15 -4.43
N ALA A 197 6.29 16.38 -3.96
CA ALA A 197 5.17 17.23 -3.57
C ALA A 197 4.27 17.61 -4.75
N LEU A 198 4.85 17.82 -5.95
CA LEU A 198 4.09 18.05 -7.18
C LEU A 198 3.34 16.81 -7.62
N HIS A 199 3.96 15.63 -7.52
CA HIS A 199 3.30 14.34 -7.83
C HIS A 199 2.08 14.09 -6.93
N ASN A 200 2.16 14.47 -5.66
CA ASN A 200 1.13 14.27 -4.65
C ASN A 200 0.09 15.42 -4.60
N ARG A 201 0.16 16.36 -5.54
CA ARG A 201 -0.77 17.48 -5.62
C ARG A 201 -2.03 17.10 -6.40
N TYR A 202 -3.19 17.41 -5.83
CA TYR A 202 -4.52 17.25 -6.43
C TYR A 202 -5.15 18.61 -6.68
N GLU A 203 -5.64 18.86 -7.91
CA GLU A 203 -6.28 20.13 -8.28
C GLU A 203 -7.76 20.19 -7.84
N THR A 204 -8.36 19.06 -7.56
CA THR A 204 -9.80 18.94 -7.28
C THR A 204 -10.13 18.63 -5.82
N PHE A 205 -9.27 19.03 -4.89
CA PHE A 205 -9.48 18.80 -3.44
C PHE A 205 -10.68 19.58 -2.86
N GLU A 206 -11.24 20.56 -3.56
CA GLU A 206 -12.46 21.29 -3.15
C GLU A 206 -13.74 20.43 -3.21
N LYS A 207 -13.75 19.33 -3.93
CA LYS A 207 -14.85 18.37 -3.91
C LYS A 207 -14.69 17.46 -2.69
N ALA A 208 -15.82 16.95 -2.16
CA ALA A 208 -15.76 15.97 -1.05
C ALA A 208 -14.72 14.89 -1.35
N PRO A 209 -13.67 14.75 -0.53
CA PRO A 209 -12.57 13.88 -0.84
C PRO A 209 -13.04 12.43 -0.95
N TYR A 210 -12.66 11.76 -2.03
CA TYR A 210 -13.05 10.37 -2.31
C TYR A 210 -12.73 9.41 -1.15
N GLY A 211 -11.55 9.58 -0.54
CA GLY A 211 -11.08 8.75 0.56
C GLY A 211 -11.86 8.93 1.86
N MET A 212 -12.56 10.07 2.06
CA MET A 212 -13.29 10.32 3.30
C MET A 212 -14.38 9.31 3.60
N LYS A 213 -15.08 8.81 2.57
CA LYS A 213 -16.06 7.74 2.74
C LYS A 213 -15.42 6.51 3.38
N HIS A 214 -14.26 6.09 2.85
CA HIS A 214 -13.56 4.91 3.31
C HIS A 214 -12.96 5.12 4.70
N LEU A 215 -12.44 6.32 4.99
CA LEU A 215 -11.98 6.68 6.33
C LEU A 215 -13.10 6.61 7.36
N HIS A 216 -14.31 7.11 7.03
CA HIS A 216 -15.49 7.00 7.91
C HIS A 216 -15.93 5.55 8.14
N GLU A 217 -15.86 4.70 7.12
CA GLU A 217 -16.17 3.27 7.24
C GLU A 217 -15.17 2.56 8.15
N ILE A 218 -13.85 2.88 8.03
CA ILE A 218 -12.80 2.40 8.95
C ILE A 218 -13.06 2.87 10.38
N GLY A 219 -13.35 4.17 10.57
CA GLY A 219 -13.68 4.74 11.88
C GLY A 219 -14.88 4.06 12.52
N THR A 220 -15.93 3.81 11.74
CA THR A 220 -17.15 3.11 12.18
C THR A 220 -16.86 1.66 12.57
N TYR A 221 -16.07 0.94 11.78
CA TYR A 221 -15.64 -0.42 12.08
C TYR A 221 -14.88 -0.49 13.41
N CYS A 222 -13.90 0.39 13.59
CA CYS A 222 -13.11 0.48 14.81
C CYS A 222 -13.96 0.85 16.02
N ALA A 223 -14.84 1.85 15.90
CA ALA A 223 -15.71 2.29 16.99
C ALA A 223 -16.68 1.18 17.45
N ARG A 224 -17.33 0.47 16.51
CA ARG A 224 -18.28 -0.62 16.83
C ARG A 224 -17.63 -1.80 17.52
N ARG A 225 -16.33 -2.04 17.29
CA ARG A 225 -15.58 -3.15 17.86
C ARG A 225 -14.66 -2.75 19.01
N SER A 226 -14.73 -1.50 19.47
CA SER A 226 -13.86 -0.95 20.51
C SER A 226 -12.36 -1.07 20.17
N ILE A 227 -12.04 -1.00 18.88
CA ILE A 227 -10.67 -1.01 18.37
C ILE A 227 -10.12 0.41 18.42
N LYS A 228 -8.92 0.61 18.96
CA LYS A 228 -8.23 1.89 18.95
C LYS A 228 -7.76 2.21 17.54
N LEU A 229 -8.20 3.32 16.96
CA LEU A 229 -7.70 3.82 15.68
C LEU A 229 -6.59 4.85 15.94
N VAL A 230 -5.42 4.64 15.35
CA VAL A 230 -4.28 5.56 15.42
C VAL A 230 -4.00 6.08 14.02
N LEU A 231 -4.37 7.31 13.77
CA LEU A 231 -4.00 8.01 12.54
C LEU A 231 -2.59 8.58 12.72
N ILE A 232 -1.75 8.46 11.70
CA ILE A 232 -0.40 9.01 11.72
C ILE A 232 -0.11 9.80 10.45
N SER A 233 0.56 10.94 10.60
CA SER A 233 1.25 11.58 9.49
C SER A 233 2.75 11.37 9.67
N THR A 234 3.39 10.72 8.68
CA THR A 234 4.81 10.36 8.74
C THR A 234 5.72 11.57 8.62
N PRO A 235 6.98 11.50 9.09
CA PRO A 235 7.97 12.55 8.88
C PRO A 235 8.19 12.85 7.41
N LEU A 236 8.39 14.12 7.09
CA LEU A 236 8.65 14.64 5.75
C LEU A 236 9.94 15.47 5.75
N SER A 237 10.73 15.40 4.66
CA SER A 237 11.90 16.25 4.50
C SER A 237 11.51 17.72 4.44
N GLU A 238 12.48 18.61 4.69
CA GLU A 238 12.23 20.04 4.64
C GLU A 238 11.87 20.52 3.23
N SER A 239 12.48 19.94 2.20
CA SER A 239 12.22 20.27 0.80
C SER A 239 10.80 19.91 0.39
N TYR A 240 10.31 18.71 0.81
CA TYR A 240 8.93 18.28 0.57
C TYR A 240 7.94 19.23 1.25
N ARG A 241 8.13 19.52 2.54
CA ARG A 241 7.23 20.40 3.31
C ARG A 241 7.14 21.81 2.73
N LYS A 242 8.27 22.36 2.22
CA LYS A 242 8.29 23.67 1.56
C LYS A 242 7.55 23.69 0.22
N ALA A 243 7.49 22.56 -0.47
CA ALA A 243 6.87 22.43 -1.78
C ALA A 243 5.40 21.96 -1.73
N GLN A 244 4.91 21.52 -0.57
CA GLN A 244 3.51 21.09 -0.40
C GLN A 244 2.52 22.19 -0.81
N HIS A 245 1.38 21.76 -1.34
CA HIS A 245 0.27 22.68 -1.64
C HIS A 245 -0.49 23.04 -0.36
N CYS A 246 -0.26 24.26 0.17
CA CYS A 246 -0.78 24.69 1.48
C CYS A 246 -2.30 24.46 1.64
N ALA A 247 -3.08 24.80 0.63
CA ALA A 247 -4.54 24.65 0.72
C ALA A 247 -4.98 23.17 0.80
N GLN A 248 -4.26 22.24 0.14
CA GLN A 248 -4.52 20.80 0.25
C GLN A 248 -4.17 20.27 1.66
N VAL A 249 -3.06 20.74 2.24
CA VAL A 249 -2.65 20.40 3.61
C VAL A 249 -3.71 20.90 4.61
N GLU A 250 -4.14 22.16 4.49
CA GLU A 250 -5.16 22.78 5.37
C GLU A 250 -6.51 22.04 5.27
N ASP A 251 -6.90 21.64 4.06
CA ASP A 251 -8.12 20.88 3.82
C ASP A 251 -8.06 19.50 4.48
N THR A 252 -6.95 18.80 4.29
CA THR A 252 -6.69 17.50 4.94
C THR A 252 -6.72 17.62 6.46
N ASP A 253 -6.03 18.61 7.01
CA ASP A 253 -6.00 18.84 8.46
C ASP A 253 -7.39 19.19 9.03
N ARG A 254 -8.22 19.90 8.27
CA ARG A 254 -9.62 20.16 8.65
C ARG A 254 -10.40 18.84 8.72
N HIS A 255 -10.31 18.00 7.69
CA HIS A 255 -10.99 16.71 7.65
C HIS A 255 -10.55 15.79 8.79
N ILE A 256 -9.25 15.76 9.11
CA ILE A 256 -8.73 14.97 10.24
C ILE A 256 -9.33 15.48 11.55
N ARG A 257 -9.36 16.79 11.79
CA ARG A 257 -9.96 17.36 13.01
C ARG A 257 -11.44 17.00 13.15
N ASP A 258 -12.21 17.09 12.07
CA ASP A 258 -13.64 16.76 12.07
C ASP A 258 -13.86 15.27 12.28
N PHE A 259 -13.00 14.42 11.66
CA PHE A 259 -13.03 12.97 11.86
C PHE A 259 -12.76 12.58 13.32
N ILE A 260 -11.77 13.18 13.98
CA ILE A 260 -11.46 12.91 15.40
C ILE A 260 -12.63 13.33 16.32
N ARG A 261 -13.31 14.44 16.02
CA ARG A 261 -14.51 14.84 16.75
C ARG A 261 -15.65 13.82 16.61
N MET A 262 -15.79 13.23 15.44
CA MET A 262 -16.80 12.20 15.14
C MET A 262 -16.47 10.86 15.78
N PHE A 263 -15.17 10.51 15.84
CA PHE A 263 -14.67 9.25 16.38
C PHE A 263 -13.68 9.48 17.54
N PRO A 264 -14.17 9.77 18.76
CA PRO A 264 -13.32 10.16 19.90
C PRO A 264 -12.32 9.09 20.35
N ASN A 265 -12.50 7.83 19.92
CA ASN A 265 -11.55 6.75 20.18
C ASN A 265 -10.35 6.75 19.21
N THR A 266 -10.23 7.78 18.38
CA THR A 266 -9.12 7.97 17.44
C THR A 266 -8.03 8.82 18.09
N THR A 267 -6.79 8.36 17.99
CA THR A 267 -5.58 9.14 18.33
C THR A 267 -4.93 9.60 17.02
N TYR A 268 -4.55 10.86 16.93
CA TYR A 268 -3.77 11.37 15.80
C TYR A 268 -2.36 11.77 16.24
N LEU A 269 -1.36 11.28 15.54
CA LEU A 269 0.05 11.55 15.77
C LEU A 269 0.66 12.19 14.51
N ASP A 270 0.98 13.46 14.58
CA ASP A 270 1.57 14.22 13.47
C ASP A 270 3.09 14.33 13.63
N PHE A 271 3.84 13.68 12.75
CA PHE A 271 5.29 13.72 12.70
C PHE A 271 5.85 14.50 11.52
N ARG A 272 5.01 15.12 10.68
CA ARG A 272 5.43 15.79 9.43
C ARG A 272 6.58 16.79 9.63
N SER A 273 6.56 17.54 10.72
CA SER A 273 7.57 18.55 11.04
C SER A 273 8.44 18.20 12.26
N SER A 274 8.48 16.93 12.64
CA SER A 274 9.24 16.48 13.80
C SER A 274 10.74 16.69 13.62
N LYS A 275 11.35 17.49 14.50
CA LYS A 275 12.80 17.77 14.51
C LYS A 275 13.66 16.57 14.96
N SER A 276 13.02 15.50 15.40
CA SER A 276 13.73 14.28 15.79
C SER A 276 14.30 13.52 14.61
N PHE A 277 13.81 13.77 13.38
CA PHE A 277 14.26 13.08 12.17
C PHE A 277 15.28 13.92 11.41
N SER A 278 16.36 13.28 10.98
CA SER A 278 17.45 13.87 10.21
C SER A 278 17.54 13.23 8.83
N ASN A 279 18.38 13.78 7.96
CA ASN A 279 18.61 13.26 6.60
C ASN A 279 19.03 11.78 6.57
N HIS A 280 19.61 11.26 7.67
CA HIS A 280 19.99 9.85 7.79
C HIS A 280 18.80 8.91 8.04
N ASP A 281 17.64 9.46 8.41
CA ASP A 281 16.43 8.69 8.67
C ASP A 281 15.56 8.50 7.41
N PHE A 282 15.86 9.22 6.32
CA PHE A 282 15.08 9.22 5.09
C PHE A 282 15.72 8.36 4.00
N TYR A 283 14.87 7.71 3.20
CA TYR A 283 15.22 7.06 1.94
C TYR A 283 15.09 8.05 0.76
N ASP A 284 13.98 8.76 0.70
CA ASP A 284 13.71 9.88 -0.19
C ASP A 284 12.96 10.98 0.59
N ALA A 285 12.43 11.98 -0.09
CA ALA A 285 11.88 13.17 0.57
C ALA A 285 10.64 12.94 1.45
N ASP A 286 9.90 11.85 1.24
CA ASP A 286 8.67 11.51 1.96
C ASP A 286 8.64 10.06 2.50
N HIS A 287 9.69 9.28 2.29
CA HIS A 287 9.81 7.93 2.85
C HIS A 287 10.97 7.81 3.83
N LEU A 288 10.73 7.08 4.90
CA LEU A 288 11.78 6.72 5.85
C LEU A 288 12.56 5.49 5.35
N ASN A 289 13.86 5.44 5.68
CA ASN A 289 14.63 4.22 5.59
C ASN A 289 14.42 3.35 6.85
N ARG A 290 15.08 2.18 6.93
CA ARG A 290 14.93 1.27 8.06
C ARG A 290 15.25 1.88 9.42
N ALA A 291 16.28 2.73 9.50
CA ALA A 291 16.64 3.41 10.76
C ALA A 291 15.55 4.42 11.17
N GLY A 292 15.04 5.19 10.22
CA GLY A 292 13.92 6.10 10.41
C GLY A 292 12.63 5.38 10.79
N ALA A 293 12.35 4.23 10.18
CA ALA A 293 11.21 3.39 10.50
C ALA A 293 11.24 2.87 11.94
N HIS A 294 12.39 2.35 12.37
CA HIS A 294 12.60 1.92 13.76
C HIS A 294 12.36 3.07 14.75
N LYS A 295 12.92 4.24 14.45
CA LYS A 295 12.80 5.45 15.28
C LYS A 295 11.35 5.94 15.35
N LEU A 296 10.64 6.00 14.22
CA LEU A 296 9.22 6.39 14.17
C LEU A 296 8.39 5.42 14.99
N THR A 297 8.56 4.12 14.77
CA THR A 297 7.77 3.10 15.45
C THR A 297 8.00 3.10 16.95
N SER A 298 9.27 3.25 17.40
CA SER A 298 9.62 3.38 18.81
C SER A 298 8.97 4.62 19.45
N THR A 299 8.91 5.73 18.70
CA THR A 299 8.25 6.95 19.16
C THR A 299 6.75 6.75 19.28
N ILE A 300 6.09 6.14 18.28
CA ILE A 300 4.67 5.79 18.32
C ILE A 300 4.37 4.90 19.52
N ALA A 301 5.15 3.82 19.71
CA ALA A 301 4.98 2.90 20.84
C ALA A 301 5.10 3.62 22.20
N SER A 302 6.01 4.59 22.31
CA SER A 302 6.16 5.43 23.52
C SER A 302 4.96 6.33 23.75
N CYS A 303 4.49 7.04 22.70
CA CYS A 303 3.29 7.88 22.77
C CYS A 303 2.06 7.08 23.21
N LEU A 304 1.89 5.86 22.67
CA LEU A 304 0.74 5.01 22.97
C LEU A 304 0.77 4.46 24.40
N ARG A 305 1.95 4.18 24.97
CA ARG A 305 2.09 3.75 26.38
C ARG A 305 1.83 4.90 27.36
N ASN A 306 2.21 6.12 27.02
CA ASN A 306 2.08 7.30 27.87
C ASN A 306 0.72 7.99 27.75
N ALA A 307 -0.12 7.61 26.76
CA ALA A 307 -1.48 8.12 26.67
C ALA A 307 -2.28 7.62 27.90
N PRO A 308 -2.93 8.51 28.68
CA PRO A 308 -3.76 8.08 29.80
C PRO A 308 -4.83 7.11 29.31
N ASN A 309 -4.96 5.95 30.00
CA ASN A 309 -6.04 5.01 29.75
C ASN A 309 -7.37 5.67 30.11
N THR A 310 -8.01 6.35 29.16
CA THR A 310 -9.39 6.81 29.29
C THR A 310 -10.35 5.63 29.08
N VAL A 311 -10.25 4.62 29.94
CA VAL A 311 -11.36 3.72 30.21
C VAL A 311 -12.04 4.26 31.46
N SER A 312 -12.95 5.22 31.29
CA SER A 312 -13.87 5.56 32.36
C SER A 312 -14.84 4.38 32.53
N SER A 313 -14.58 3.54 33.54
CA SER A 313 -15.60 2.70 34.11
C SER A 313 -16.68 3.58 34.73
N THR A 314 -17.74 3.87 33.99
CA THR A 314 -18.97 4.34 34.60
C THR A 314 -19.87 3.14 34.83
N THR A 315 -19.61 2.45 35.94
CA THR A 315 -20.65 1.72 36.68
C THR A 315 -21.54 2.75 37.35
N ARG A 316 -22.76 2.89 36.83
CA ARG A 316 -24.02 3.03 37.63
C ARG A 316 -25.23 2.97 36.71
#